data_40e95ead00c2bebfc48cee7807ce5075
#
_entry.id   40e95ead00c2bebfc48cee7807ce5075
#
_cell.length_a   1.000
_cell.length_b   1.000
_cell.length_c   1.000
_cell.angle_alpha   90.00
_cell.angle_beta   90.00
_cell.angle_gamma   90.00
#
_symmetry.space_group_name_H-M   'P 1'
#
loop_
_entity.id
_entity.type
_entity.pdbx_description
1 polymer ?
#
loop_
_entity_poly.entity_id
_entity_poly.type
_entity_poly.pdbx_seq_one_letter_code
_entity_poly.pdbx_strand_id
1 'polypeptide(L)'
;MPQATPSPKEPSHHRPSAPRNATVRSLLILVSLFLPAICRAGIGADGKVAIDDRTFGCIRSLTPIRGFYVGNLLGDLKGTLAVANSSTGGTYPPGTIVQLVPTEVMVKQPTGFNAATHDWEFFSLAISKDGSKILSRGFARVVNSFGANCFACHAKARPQWDMICETNHGCDPLQITPQMIGAVQRTDPRCKGSESVTAEDAAALRDLDTLRKALAPK
;
A
#
# COMPACT_ATOMS: atom_id res chain seq x y z
N MET A 1 -51.25 94.48 20.54
CA MET A 1 -51.64 93.39 21.38
C MET A 1 -50.53 92.30 21.27
N PRO A 2 -49.67 92.21 22.27
CA PRO A 2 -48.59 91.21 22.18
C PRO A 2 -49.00 89.92 22.94
N GLN A 3 -48.77 88.78 22.31
CA GLN A 3 -49.03 87.46 22.87
C GLN A 3 -47.84 87.03 23.69
N ALA A 4 -48.14 86.45 24.86
CA ALA A 4 -47.17 85.85 25.81
C ALA A 4 -46.59 84.55 25.29
N THR A 5 -45.30 84.42 25.40
CA THR A 5 -44.58 83.19 25.18
C THR A 5 -44.51 82.37 26.45
N PRO A 6 -44.74 81.04 26.42
CA PRO A 6 -44.52 80.16 27.58
C PRO A 6 -43.09 79.72 27.71
N SER A 7 -42.63 79.65 28.94
CA SER A 7 -41.29 79.19 29.40
C SER A 7 -41.03 77.71 29.09
N PRO A 8 -39.75 77.32 28.87
CA PRO A 8 -39.41 75.98 28.61
C PRO A 8 -39.32 75.14 29.91
N LYS A 9 -39.82 73.89 29.83
CA LYS A 9 -39.69 72.86 30.86
C LYS A 9 -38.28 72.27 30.86
N GLU A 10 -37.76 72.15 32.08
CA GLU A 10 -36.48 71.51 32.41
C GLU A 10 -36.55 69.99 32.13
N PRO A 11 -35.52 69.37 31.54
CA PRO A 11 -35.47 67.92 31.31
C PRO A 11 -34.98 67.19 32.55
N SER A 12 -35.77 66.24 32.98
CA SER A 12 -35.45 65.28 34.07
C SER A 12 -34.28 64.38 33.70
N HIS A 13 -33.24 64.39 34.52
CA HIS A 13 -32.10 63.49 34.42
C HIS A 13 -32.52 62.03 34.73
N HIS A 14 -32.71 61.18 33.77
CA HIS A 14 -32.67 59.73 33.92
C HIS A 14 -31.25 59.25 33.89
N ARG A 15 -30.80 58.72 35.05
CA ARG A 15 -29.52 57.93 35.17
C ARG A 15 -29.68 56.67 34.37
N PRO A 16 -28.73 56.34 33.45
CA PRO A 16 -28.70 55.02 32.83
C PRO A 16 -28.14 54.00 33.81
N SER A 17 -28.87 52.91 34.01
CA SER A 17 -28.46 51.73 34.75
C SER A 17 -27.31 51.01 34.00
N ALA A 18 -26.22 50.68 34.70
CA ALA A 18 -25.09 49.95 34.16
C ALA A 18 -25.50 48.57 33.60
N PRO A 19 -24.92 48.14 32.49
CA PRO A 19 -25.16 46.82 31.95
C PRO A 19 -24.51 45.75 32.83
N ARG A 20 -25.28 44.74 33.22
CA ARG A 20 -24.83 43.53 33.87
C ARG A 20 -23.86 42.80 32.94
N ASN A 21 -22.62 42.61 33.34
CA ASN A 21 -21.61 41.80 32.69
C ASN A 21 -22.12 40.37 32.49
N ALA A 22 -22.59 40.04 31.33
CA ALA A 22 -22.79 38.68 30.86
C ALA A 22 -21.43 38.06 30.56
N THR A 23 -20.97 37.22 31.47
CA THR A 23 -19.76 36.41 31.26
C THR A 23 -20.03 35.41 30.15
N VAL A 24 -19.64 35.73 28.93
CA VAL A 24 -19.64 34.77 27.81
C VAL A 24 -18.55 33.75 28.09
N ARG A 25 -18.93 32.59 28.62
CA ARG A 25 -18.06 31.44 28.67
C ARG A 25 -17.88 30.92 27.25
N SER A 26 -16.78 31.30 26.60
CA SER A 26 -16.32 30.70 25.34
C SER A 26 -16.00 29.24 25.58
N LEU A 27 -16.92 28.37 25.17
CA LEU A 27 -16.69 26.93 25.13
C LEU A 27 -15.78 26.66 23.90
N LEU A 28 -14.47 26.61 24.16
CA LEU A 28 -13.50 26.13 23.17
C LEU A 28 -13.75 24.63 22.94
N ILE A 29 -14.53 24.30 21.89
CA ILE A 29 -14.65 22.94 21.39
C ILE A 29 -13.33 22.60 20.71
N LEU A 30 -12.45 21.89 21.41
CA LEU A 30 -11.29 21.21 20.83
C LEU A 30 -11.81 20.11 19.91
N VAL A 31 -11.98 20.42 18.63
CA VAL A 31 -12.17 19.43 17.58
C VAL A 31 -10.83 18.73 17.38
N SER A 32 -10.62 17.63 18.11
CA SER A 32 -9.51 16.73 17.85
C SER A 32 -9.71 16.11 16.46
N LEU A 33 -9.03 16.66 15.48
CA LEU A 33 -8.89 16.05 14.16
C LEU A 33 -8.11 14.73 14.34
N PHE A 34 -8.85 13.64 14.50
CA PHE A 34 -8.29 12.30 14.32
C PHE A 34 -7.94 12.14 12.84
N LEU A 35 -6.75 12.60 12.44
CA LEU A 35 -6.17 12.11 11.19
C LEU A 35 -5.90 10.61 11.39
N PRO A 36 -6.39 9.75 10.50
CA PRO A 36 -5.98 8.35 10.51
C PRO A 36 -4.46 8.33 10.34
N ALA A 37 -3.74 7.80 11.32
CA ALA A 37 -2.32 7.53 11.20
C ALA A 37 -2.15 6.56 10.03
N ILE A 38 -1.74 7.06 8.89
CA ILE A 38 -1.29 6.23 7.77
C ILE A 38 -0.04 5.54 8.31
N CYS A 39 -0.18 4.25 8.65
CA CYS A 39 0.92 3.42 9.12
C CYS A 39 1.89 3.26 7.94
N ARG A 40 2.81 4.20 7.77
CA ARG A 40 3.94 4.05 6.85
C ARG A 40 4.92 3.10 7.51
N ALA A 41 5.31 2.06 6.81
CA ALA A 41 6.46 1.29 7.23
C ALA A 41 7.66 2.24 7.31
N GLY A 42 8.46 2.10 8.35
CA GLY A 42 9.68 2.87 8.57
C GLY A 42 10.91 1.97 8.51
N ILE A 43 12.07 2.55 8.70
CA ILE A 43 13.28 1.77 8.97
C ILE A 43 13.27 1.38 10.45
N GLY A 44 13.35 0.09 10.73
CA GLY A 44 13.46 -0.46 12.08
C GLY A 44 14.83 -0.16 12.73
N ALA A 45 14.93 -0.43 14.02
CA ALA A 45 16.19 -0.25 14.76
C ALA A 45 17.34 -1.14 14.23
N ASP A 46 17.02 -2.21 13.51
CA ASP A 46 17.96 -3.10 12.84
C ASP A 46 18.39 -2.60 11.44
N GLY A 47 18.01 -1.40 11.06
CA GLY A 47 18.35 -0.78 9.77
C GLY A 47 17.56 -1.32 8.59
N LYS A 48 16.53 -2.15 8.80
CA LYS A 48 15.71 -2.74 7.74
C LYS A 48 14.36 -2.05 7.61
N VAL A 49 13.70 -2.22 6.47
CA VAL A 49 12.28 -1.85 6.32
C VAL A 49 11.48 -2.69 7.32
N ALA A 50 10.73 -2.01 8.20
CA ALA A 50 9.89 -2.68 9.18
C ALA A 50 8.70 -3.34 8.48
N ILE A 51 8.64 -4.67 8.54
CA ILE A 51 7.64 -5.48 7.83
C ILE A 51 7.00 -6.46 8.81
N ASP A 52 5.67 -6.41 8.88
CA ASP A 52 4.83 -7.35 9.62
C ASP A 52 3.66 -7.85 8.75
N ASP A 53 2.79 -8.68 9.33
CA ASP A 53 1.63 -9.25 8.63
C ASP A 53 0.69 -8.16 8.06
N ARG A 54 0.61 -6.99 8.70
CA ARG A 54 -0.25 -5.86 8.28
C ARG A 54 0.34 -5.06 7.13
N THR A 55 1.60 -5.25 6.81
CA THR A 55 2.29 -4.53 5.72
C THR A 55 1.68 -4.87 4.36
N PHE A 56 1.20 -6.09 4.19
CA PHE A 56 0.72 -6.60 2.91
C PHE A 56 -0.82 -6.64 2.85
N GLY A 57 -1.40 -5.62 2.26
CA GLY A 57 -2.84 -5.51 2.03
C GLY A 57 -3.29 -6.01 0.65
N CYS A 58 -4.45 -5.52 0.22
CA CYS A 58 -4.99 -5.76 -1.13
C CYS A 58 -3.96 -5.43 -2.21
N ILE A 59 -3.66 -6.38 -3.11
CA ILE A 59 -2.70 -6.17 -4.19
C ILE A 59 -3.10 -4.98 -5.09
N ARG A 60 -4.40 -4.79 -5.33
CA ARG A 60 -4.93 -3.70 -6.15
C ARG A 60 -4.85 -2.31 -5.49
N SER A 61 -4.42 -2.21 -4.24
CA SER A 61 -4.07 -0.93 -3.62
C SER A 61 -2.70 -0.39 -4.05
N LEU A 62 -1.89 -1.24 -4.67
CA LEU A 62 -0.62 -0.86 -5.28
C LEU A 62 -0.83 -0.34 -6.71
N THR A 63 0.20 0.28 -7.30
CA THR A 63 0.14 0.80 -8.68
C THR A 63 0.36 -0.33 -9.69
N PRO A 64 -0.55 -0.55 -10.65
CA PRO A 64 -0.41 -1.58 -11.67
C PRO A 64 0.67 -1.21 -12.70
N ILE A 65 1.51 -2.18 -13.07
CA ILE A 65 2.54 -2.09 -14.11
C ILE A 65 2.48 -3.37 -14.94
N ARG A 66 2.16 -3.28 -16.22
CA ARG A 66 2.24 -4.41 -17.19
C ARG A 66 1.88 -5.81 -16.66
N GLY A 67 0.87 -5.91 -15.78
CA GLY A 67 0.40 -7.18 -15.23
C GLY A 67 0.92 -7.52 -13.82
N PHE A 68 1.80 -6.73 -13.23
CA PHE A 68 2.19 -6.80 -11.81
C PHE A 68 1.93 -5.47 -11.11
N TYR A 69 2.17 -5.39 -9.82
CA TYR A 69 1.89 -4.21 -9.01
C TYR A 69 3.14 -3.76 -8.26
N VAL A 70 3.30 -2.45 -8.12
CA VAL A 70 4.39 -1.84 -7.35
C VAL A 70 3.90 -0.82 -6.36
N GLY A 71 4.65 -0.65 -5.29
CA GLY A 71 4.48 0.40 -4.30
C GLY A 71 5.81 0.76 -3.66
N ASN A 72 5.78 1.67 -2.69
CA ASN A 72 6.96 1.96 -1.89
C ASN A 72 6.58 2.21 -0.44
N LEU A 73 7.08 1.37 0.46
CA LEU A 73 6.78 1.39 1.89
C LEU A 73 7.41 2.59 2.61
N LEU A 74 8.48 3.17 2.04
CA LEU A 74 9.17 4.33 2.59
C LEU A 74 8.74 5.65 1.95
N GLY A 75 7.84 5.60 0.94
CA GLY A 75 7.21 6.78 0.33
C GLY A 75 7.85 7.24 -0.98
N ASP A 76 8.91 6.60 -1.48
CA ASP A 76 9.50 6.90 -2.78
C ASP A 76 8.81 6.14 -3.93
N LEU A 77 7.49 6.32 -4.04
CA LEU A 77 6.75 5.74 -5.16
C LEU A 77 7.23 6.30 -6.51
N LYS A 78 7.62 7.58 -6.55
CA LYS A 78 8.11 8.21 -7.80
C LYS A 78 9.37 7.53 -8.30
N GLY A 79 10.37 7.28 -7.46
CA GLY A 79 11.58 6.54 -7.80
C GLY A 79 11.29 5.11 -8.22
N THR A 80 10.40 4.42 -7.50
CA THR A 80 9.93 3.07 -7.86
C THR A 80 9.33 3.04 -9.26
N LEU A 81 8.41 3.95 -9.59
CA LEU A 81 7.75 4.03 -10.89
C LEU A 81 8.72 4.40 -12.01
N ALA A 82 9.72 5.24 -11.76
CA ALA A 82 10.73 5.60 -12.73
C ALA A 82 11.51 4.35 -13.20
N VAL A 83 11.90 3.47 -12.26
CA VAL A 83 12.59 2.23 -12.59
C VAL A 83 11.63 1.22 -13.22
N ALA A 84 10.44 1.03 -12.67
CA ALA A 84 9.45 0.08 -13.18
C ALA A 84 9.05 0.37 -14.64
N ASN A 85 9.04 1.62 -15.06
CA ASN A 85 8.71 2.03 -16.43
C ASN A 85 9.92 2.25 -17.33
N SER A 86 11.13 2.03 -16.83
CA SER A 86 12.36 2.18 -17.62
C SER A 86 12.45 1.09 -18.69
N SER A 87 12.78 1.46 -19.91
CA SER A 87 13.08 0.50 -21.00
C SER A 87 14.51 -0.06 -20.93
N THR A 88 15.37 0.52 -20.10
CA THR A 88 16.78 0.12 -19.95
C THR A 88 17.07 -0.52 -18.58
N GLY A 89 16.05 -0.61 -17.72
CA GLY A 89 16.19 -1.10 -16.35
C GLY A 89 16.62 -0.01 -15.37
N GLY A 90 17.16 -0.43 -14.24
CA GLY A 90 17.62 0.43 -13.14
C GLY A 90 17.56 -0.29 -11.82
N THR A 91 18.13 0.31 -10.78
CA THR A 91 18.06 -0.20 -9.41
C THR A 91 16.86 0.41 -8.69
N TYR A 92 16.00 -0.43 -8.14
CA TYR A 92 14.84 0.01 -7.39
C TYR A 92 15.25 0.66 -6.05
N PRO A 93 14.60 1.76 -5.65
CA PRO A 93 14.89 2.41 -4.37
C PRO A 93 14.46 1.52 -3.19
N PRO A 94 15.09 1.66 -2.00
CA PRO A 94 14.65 1.00 -0.78
C PRO A 94 13.16 1.25 -0.48
N GLY A 95 12.50 0.25 0.10
CA GLY A 95 11.07 0.29 0.35
C GLY A 95 10.20 -0.10 -0.83
N THR A 96 10.75 -0.27 -2.02
CA THR A 96 9.98 -0.79 -3.17
C THR A 96 9.37 -2.13 -2.82
N ILE A 97 8.06 -2.27 -3.08
CA ILE A 97 7.33 -3.53 -3.03
C ILE A 97 6.93 -3.91 -4.45
N VAL A 98 7.13 -5.17 -4.82
CA VAL A 98 6.73 -5.73 -6.11
C VAL A 98 5.90 -6.98 -5.86
N GLN A 99 4.76 -7.09 -6.53
CA GLN A 99 3.83 -8.17 -6.35
C GLN A 99 3.18 -8.57 -7.68
N LEU A 100 3.34 -9.82 -8.09
CA LEU A 100 2.66 -10.38 -9.26
C LEU A 100 1.37 -11.07 -8.86
N VAL A 101 1.41 -11.87 -7.82
CA VAL A 101 0.27 -12.60 -7.25
C VAL A 101 0.09 -12.26 -5.78
N PRO A 102 -1.12 -12.34 -5.22
CA PRO A 102 -1.41 -11.90 -3.85
C PRO A 102 -0.60 -12.63 -2.76
N THR A 103 -0.11 -13.84 -3.03
CA THR A 103 0.57 -14.71 -2.07
C THR A 103 2.10 -14.57 -2.03
N GLU A 104 2.68 -13.77 -2.96
CA GLU A 104 4.13 -13.68 -3.14
C GLU A 104 4.54 -12.22 -3.28
N VAL A 105 5.54 -11.78 -2.53
CA VAL A 105 6.00 -10.38 -2.48
C VAL A 105 7.50 -10.31 -2.46
N MET A 106 8.06 -9.30 -3.14
CA MET A 106 9.43 -8.85 -2.98
C MET A 106 9.45 -7.46 -2.36
N VAL A 107 10.35 -7.22 -1.41
CA VAL A 107 10.60 -5.90 -0.84
C VAL A 107 12.06 -5.55 -0.95
N LYS A 108 12.36 -4.38 -1.51
CA LYS A 108 13.71 -3.82 -1.57
C LYS A 108 14.10 -3.29 -0.20
N GLN A 109 15.05 -3.93 0.43
CA GLN A 109 15.64 -3.51 1.70
C GLN A 109 16.67 -2.39 1.48
N PRO A 110 17.11 -1.66 2.52
CA PRO A 110 18.21 -0.72 2.40
C PRO A 110 19.51 -1.37 1.90
N THR A 111 20.32 -0.56 1.21
CA THR A 111 21.61 -0.99 0.68
C THR A 111 22.48 -1.66 1.75
N GLY A 112 23.03 -2.82 1.39
CA GLY A 112 23.84 -3.65 2.30
C GLY A 112 23.06 -4.72 3.05
N PHE A 113 21.74 -4.84 2.81
CA PHE A 113 20.95 -5.92 3.39
C PHE A 113 21.42 -7.31 2.95
N ASN A 114 21.59 -7.51 1.63
CA ASN A 114 22.09 -8.76 1.09
C ASN A 114 22.56 -8.57 -0.37
N ALA A 115 23.87 -8.62 -0.59
CA ALA A 115 24.45 -8.43 -1.91
C ALA A 115 24.02 -9.50 -2.93
N ALA A 116 23.81 -10.76 -2.49
CA ALA A 116 23.41 -11.84 -3.40
C ALA A 116 22.02 -11.65 -3.98
N THR A 117 21.13 -10.97 -3.24
CA THR A 117 19.76 -10.68 -3.67
C THR A 117 19.60 -9.25 -4.19
N HIS A 118 20.71 -8.51 -4.40
CA HIS A 118 20.64 -7.07 -4.67
C HIS A 118 19.75 -6.33 -3.64
N ASP A 119 19.85 -6.72 -2.38
CA ASP A 119 19.01 -6.21 -1.27
C ASP A 119 17.51 -6.51 -1.35
N TRP A 120 17.07 -7.41 -2.22
CA TRP A 120 15.69 -7.90 -2.20
C TRP A 120 15.45 -8.93 -1.10
N GLU A 121 14.36 -8.79 -0.38
CA GLU A 121 13.80 -9.79 0.51
C GLU A 121 12.50 -10.33 -0.07
N PHE A 122 12.36 -11.65 -0.05
CA PHE A 122 11.20 -12.37 -0.59
C PHE A 122 10.27 -12.79 0.54
N PHE A 123 8.98 -12.85 0.25
CA PHE A 123 7.94 -13.24 1.20
C PHE A 123 6.95 -14.18 0.54
N SER A 124 6.57 -15.25 1.24
CA SER A 124 5.36 -16.01 0.94
C SER A 124 4.30 -15.71 2.00
N LEU A 125 3.05 -15.57 1.56
CA LEU A 125 1.94 -15.13 2.38
C LEU A 125 0.79 -16.13 2.35
N ALA A 126 0.16 -16.38 3.51
CA ALA A 126 -1.23 -16.81 3.57
C ALA A 126 -2.10 -15.55 3.55
N ILE A 127 -3.17 -15.59 2.75
CA ILE A 127 -4.09 -14.47 2.61
C ILE A 127 -5.52 -14.92 2.88
N SER A 128 -6.31 -14.03 3.50
CA SER A 128 -7.72 -14.23 3.76
C SER A 128 -8.44 -12.87 3.74
N LYS A 129 -9.76 -12.88 3.90
CA LYS A 129 -10.55 -11.65 4.06
C LYS A 129 -10.11 -10.79 5.28
N ASP A 130 -9.44 -11.43 6.25
CA ASP A 130 -9.00 -10.76 7.49
C ASP A 130 -7.58 -10.16 7.35
N GLY A 131 -6.90 -10.42 6.22
CA GLY A 131 -5.58 -9.86 5.93
C GLY A 131 -4.56 -10.89 5.46
N SER A 132 -3.30 -10.59 5.71
CA SER A 132 -2.15 -11.43 5.38
C SER A 132 -1.48 -11.99 6.62
N LYS A 133 -0.83 -13.14 6.44
CA LYS A 133 0.12 -13.72 7.40
C LYS A 133 1.39 -14.11 6.66
N ILE A 134 2.54 -13.68 7.14
CA ILE A 134 3.84 -14.06 6.59
C ILE A 134 4.11 -15.53 6.96
N LEU A 135 4.19 -16.38 5.96
CA LEU A 135 4.55 -17.81 6.13
C LEU A 135 6.05 -18.01 6.14
N SER A 136 6.75 -17.35 5.24
CA SER A 136 8.21 -17.34 5.19
C SER A 136 8.74 -16.01 4.65
N ARG A 137 9.96 -15.65 5.05
CA ARG A 137 10.67 -14.46 4.59
C ARG A 137 12.17 -14.72 4.45
N GLY A 138 12.83 -13.88 3.65
CA GLY A 138 14.26 -13.96 3.34
C GLY A 138 14.51 -14.36 1.90
N PHE A 139 15.47 -15.25 1.62
CA PHE A 139 15.76 -15.67 0.24
C PHE A 139 15.99 -17.19 0.10
N ALA A 140 16.64 -17.84 1.07
CA ALA A 140 17.07 -19.22 0.92
C ALA A 140 15.91 -20.23 0.93
N ARG A 141 14.86 -19.97 1.72
CA ARG A 141 13.76 -20.92 1.96
C ARG A 141 12.40 -20.46 1.50
N VAL A 142 12.32 -19.28 0.89
CA VAL A 142 11.04 -18.76 0.38
C VAL A 142 10.75 -19.44 -0.94
N VAL A 143 9.64 -20.15 -0.97
CA VAL A 143 9.14 -20.84 -2.16
C VAL A 143 7.80 -20.27 -2.59
N ASN A 144 7.54 -20.29 -3.88
CA ASN A 144 6.26 -19.92 -4.45
C ASN A 144 5.20 -21.02 -4.23
N SER A 145 3.99 -20.77 -4.70
CA SER A 145 2.86 -21.71 -4.58
C SER A 145 3.04 -23.04 -5.33
N PHE A 146 4.11 -23.18 -6.12
CA PHE A 146 4.48 -24.40 -6.84
C PHE A 146 5.71 -25.10 -6.24
N GLY A 147 6.23 -24.63 -5.11
CA GLY A 147 7.40 -25.17 -4.45
C GLY A 147 8.75 -24.73 -5.01
N ALA A 148 8.77 -23.86 -6.02
CA ALA A 148 10.01 -23.32 -6.58
C ALA A 148 10.56 -22.19 -5.71
N ASN A 149 11.90 -22.15 -5.50
CA ASN A 149 12.55 -21.10 -4.75
C ASN A 149 12.49 -19.77 -5.50
N CYS A 150 11.96 -18.72 -4.84
CA CYS A 150 11.75 -17.41 -5.43
C CYS A 150 13.06 -16.76 -5.89
N PHE A 151 14.07 -16.75 -5.00
CA PHE A 151 15.37 -16.18 -5.33
C PHE A 151 16.05 -16.90 -6.50
N ALA A 152 16.01 -18.22 -6.55
CA ALA A 152 16.67 -19.00 -7.61
C ALA A 152 16.12 -18.66 -9.01
N CYS A 153 14.81 -18.34 -9.11
CA CYS A 153 14.22 -17.87 -10.35
C CYS A 153 14.63 -16.42 -10.65
N HIS A 154 14.49 -15.52 -9.71
CA HIS A 154 14.76 -14.09 -9.86
C HIS A 154 16.26 -13.77 -10.10
N ALA A 155 17.17 -14.60 -9.60
CA ALA A 155 18.61 -14.48 -9.84
C ALA A 155 19.01 -14.68 -11.31
N LYS A 156 18.11 -15.22 -12.16
CA LYS A 156 18.34 -15.34 -13.62
C LYS A 156 18.09 -14.04 -14.38
N ALA A 157 17.46 -13.04 -13.76
CA ALA A 157 17.25 -11.74 -14.39
C ALA A 157 18.61 -11.11 -14.72
N ARG A 158 18.72 -10.53 -15.93
CA ARG A 158 19.93 -9.78 -16.31
C ARG A 158 20.14 -8.60 -15.37
N PRO A 159 21.39 -8.25 -15.04
CA PRO A 159 21.73 -7.30 -13.97
C PRO A 159 21.00 -5.96 -14.00
N GLN A 160 20.76 -5.42 -15.20
CA GLN A 160 20.06 -4.14 -15.36
C GLN A 160 18.62 -4.16 -14.90
N TRP A 161 18.00 -5.32 -14.74
CA TRP A 161 16.60 -5.47 -14.32
C TRP A 161 16.41 -5.67 -12.82
N ASP A 162 17.51 -5.61 -12.05
CA ASP A 162 17.49 -5.66 -10.58
C ASP A 162 16.59 -6.79 -10.03
N MET A 163 16.77 -8.00 -10.59
CA MET A 163 16.00 -9.22 -10.24
C MET A 163 14.51 -9.21 -10.61
N ILE A 164 14.03 -8.25 -11.39
CA ILE A 164 12.64 -8.26 -11.85
C ILE A 164 12.52 -9.07 -13.13
N CYS A 165 11.67 -10.10 -13.07
CA CYS A 165 11.42 -11.04 -14.14
C CYS A 165 10.21 -10.60 -14.98
N GLU A 166 10.46 -10.01 -16.13
CA GLU A 166 9.48 -9.78 -17.18
C GLU A 166 9.95 -10.43 -18.49
N THR A 167 9.12 -10.40 -19.52
CA THR A 167 9.48 -10.88 -20.87
C THR A 167 10.80 -10.23 -21.31
N ASN A 168 11.74 -11.04 -21.76
CA ASN A 168 13.08 -10.62 -22.17
C ASN A 168 14.01 -10.12 -21.05
N HIS A 169 13.69 -10.29 -19.77
CA HIS A 169 14.59 -9.94 -18.67
C HIS A 169 15.64 -11.01 -18.37
N GLY A 170 15.53 -12.22 -18.92
CA GLY A 170 16.49 -13.32 -18.74
C GLY A 170 15.98 -14.45 -17.87
N CYS A 171 14.85 -14.29 -17.21
CA CYS A 171 14.21 -15.32 -16.41
C CYS A 171 13.51 -16.38 -17.28
N ASP A 172 13.30 -17.57 -16.74
CA ASP A 172 12.48 -18.60 -17.36
C ASP A 172 11.02 -18.12 -17.48
N PRO A 173 10.31 -18.55 -18.52
CA PRO A 173 8.88 -18.27 -18.65
C PRO A 173 8.08 -18.82 -17.47
N LEU A 174 7.09 -18.03 -17.00
CA LEU A 174 6.16 -18.51 -15.98
C LEU A 174 5.27 -19.63 -16.57
N GLN A 175 4.98 -20.62 -15.73
CA GLN A 175 4.06 -21.70 -16.10
C GLN A 175 2.58 -21.28 -15.99
N ILE A 176 2.32 -20.15 -15.32
CA ILE A 176 0.97 -19.57 -15.17
C ILE A 176 0.68 -18.57 -16.29
N THR A 177 -0.55 -18.60 -16.79
CA THR A 177 -0.99 -17.71 -17.87
C THR A 177 -1.36 -16.32 -17.35
N PRO A 178 -1.38 -15.29 -18.23
CA PRO A 178 -1.89 -13.97 -17.85
C PRO A 178 -3.33 -13.99 -17.32
N GLN A 179 -4.17 -14.90 -17.80
CA GLN A 179 -5.53 -15.10 -17.32
C GLN A 179 -5.55 -15.60 -15.88
N MET A 180 -4.70 -16.58 -15.54
CA MET A 180 -4.56 -17.09 -14.17
C MET A 180 -4.05 -15.99 -13.22
N ILE A 181 -3.04 -15.22 -13.67
CA ILE A 181 -2.50 -14.08 -12.90
C ILE A 181 -3.61 -13.05 -12.66
N GLY A 182 -4.32 -12.63 -13.71
CA GLY A 182 -5.41 -11.66 -13.59
C GLY A 182 -6.54 -12.16 -12.67
N ALA A 183 -6.90 -13.44 -12.76
CA ALA A 183 -7.93 -14.03 -11.91
C ALA A 183 -7.56 -13.94 -10.42
N VAL A 184 -6.35 -14.36 -10.01
CA VAL A 184 -5.93 -14.27 -8.60
C VAL A 184 -5.79 -12.82 -8.11
N GLN A 185 -5.43 -11.88 -8.98
CA GLN A 185 -5.36 -10.46 -8.65
C GLN A 185 -6.75 -9.85 -8.42
N ARG A 186 -7.73 -10.18 -9.27
CA ARG A 186 -9.11 -9.70 -9.14
C ARG A 186 -9.83 -10.29 -7.93
N THR A 187 -9.52 -11.54 -7.62
CA THR A 187 -10.15 -12.30 -6.52
C THR A 187 -9.37 -12.26 -5.21
N ASP A 188 -8.37 -11.36 -5.07
CA ASP A 188 -7.65 -11.18 -3.81
C ASP A 188 -8.64 -10.89 -2.67
N PRO A 189 -8.78 -11.79 -1.68
CA PRO A 189 -9.80 -11.68 -0.63
C PRO A 189 -9.61 -10.48 0.29
N ARG A 190 -8.43 -9.85 0.27
CA ARG A 190 -8.11 -8.66 1.08
C ARG A 190 -8.65 -7.37 0.48
N CYS A 191 -9.10 -7.42 -0.78
CA CYS A 191 -9.63 -6.26 -1.48
C CYS A 191 -11.10 -6.04 -1.14
N LYS A 192 -11.44 -4.84 -0.66
CA LYS A 192 -12.84 -4.43 -0.48
C LYS A 192 -13.51 -4.33 -1.85
N GLY A 193 -14.75 -4.80 -1.95
CA GLY A 193 -15.47 -4.80 -3.22
C GLY A 193 -14.80 -5.70 -4.25
N SER A 194 -14.28 -6.88 -3.83
CA SER A 194 -13.88 -7.91 -4.78
C SER A 194 -15.01 -8.12 -5.76
N GLU A 195 -14.70 -7.95 -7.04
CA GLU A 195 -15.67 -8.18 -8.12
C GLU A 195 -16.23 -9.60 -8.01
N SER A 196 -17.48 -9.79 -8.39
CA SER A 196 -18.03 -11.13 -8.48
C SER A 196 -17.15 -11.96 -9.41
N VAL A 197 -16.73 -13.13 -8.92
CA VAL A 197 -15.90 -14.07 -9.71
C VAL A 197 -16.63 -14.37 -11.01
N THR A 198 -16.08 -13.93 -12.14
CA THR A 198 -16.64 -14.22 -13.46
C THR A 198 -16.47 -15.70 -13.79
N ALA A 199 -17.22 -16.20 -14.76
CA ALA A 199 -17.08 -17.59 -15.24
C ALA A 199 -15.65 -17.85 -15.76
N GLU A 200 -15.02 -16.85 -16.38
CA GLU A 200 -13.65 -16.90 -16.88
C GLU A 200 -12.63 -16.95 -15.73
N ASP A 201 -12.81 -16.12 -14.69
CA ASP A 201 -11.96 -16.18 -13.51
C ASP A 201 -12.07 -17.52 -12.80
N ALA A 202 -13.29 -18.05 -12.66
CA ALA A 202 -13.52 -19.35 -12.06
C ALA A 202 -12.85 -20.49 -12.87
N ALA A 203 -12.86 -20.41 -14.19
CA ALA A 203 -12.14 -21.36 -15.04
C ALA A 203 -10.62 -21.24 -14.83
N ALA A 204 -10.06 -20.04 -14.93
CA ALA A 204 -8.63 -19.80 -14.74
C ALA A 204 -8.12 -20.23 -13.35
N LEU A 205 -8.92 -20.03 -12.29
CA LEU A 205 -8.58 -20.47 -10.94
C LEU A 205 -8.60 -22.01 -10.82
N ARG A 206 -9.53 -22.72 -11.49
CA ARG A 206 -9.53 -24.18 -11.52
C ARG A 206 -8.30 -24.73 -12.26
N ASP A 207 -7.94 -24.13 -13.38
CA ASP A 207 -6.76 -24.52 -14.15
C ASP A 207 -5.48 -24.29 -13.34
N LEU A 208 -5.41 -23.16 -12.62
CA LEU A 208 -4.30 -22.84 -11.71
C LEU A 208 -4.19 -23.89 -10.56
N ASP A 209 -5.32 -24.29 -9.97
CA ASP A 209 -5.34 -25.29 -8.91
C ASP A 209 -4.90 -26.67 -9.43
N THR A 210 -5.32 -27.05 -10.64
CA THR A 210 -4.88 -28.27 -11.32
C THR A 210 -3.38 -28.26 -11.57
N LEU A 211 -2.84 -27.15 -12.08
CA LEU A 211 -1.41 -26.97 -12.31
C LEU A 211 -0.62 -27.06 -10.99
N ARG A 212 -1.11 -26.40 -9.94
CA ARG A 212 -0.47 -26.46 -8.61
C ARG A 212 -0.39 -27.89 -8.08
N LYS A 213 -1.46 -28.65 -8.19
CA LYS A 213 -1.48 -30.06 -7.78
C LYS A 213 -0.52 -30.94 -8.59
N ALA A 214 -0.39 -30.67 -9.89
CA ALA A 214 0.51 -31.40 -10.76
C ALA A 214 1.98 -31.13 -10.48
N LEU A 215 2.33 -29.92 -10.01
CA LEU A 215 3.70 -29.47 -9.75
C LEU A 215 4.09 -29.56 -8.28
N ALA A 216 3.17 -29.89 -7.38
CA ALA A 216 3.47 -30.04 -5.96
C ALA A 216 4.59 -31.09 -5.74
N PRO A 217 5.60 -30.81 -4.89
CA PRO A 217 6.60 -31.80 -4.53
C PRO A 217 5.94 -33.07 -3.96
N LYS A 218 6.35 -34.23 -4.48
CA LYS A 218 5.90 -35.54 -3.97
C LYS A 218 6.60 -35.89 -2.67
#